data_f8221fa4225159920787cc43b10e998f
#
_entry.id   f8221fa4225159920787cc43b10e998f
#
_cell.length_a   1.000
_cell.length_b   1.000
_cell.length_c   1.000
_cell.angle_alpha   90.00
_cell.angle_beta   90.00
_cell.angle_gamma   90.00
#
_symmetry.space_group_name_H-M   'P 1'
#
loop_
_entity.id
_entity.type
_entity.pdbx_description
1 polymer ?
#
loop_
_entity_poly.entity_id
_entity_poly.type
_entity_poly.pdbx_seq_one_letter_code
_entity_poly.pdbx_strand_id
1 'polypeptide(L)'
;MKIIGIGNAIVDVICKVNDDFLTNNKLTKSTMKLVDESEFKKLLSSLKIEETVSGGSVANTIVGLAQLENKVGFIGKVSDDDLGGKYEEGLKKEKVEYFYSKKKETLPTGTCLILITPDSERTMC
;
A
#
# COMPACT_ATOMS: atom_id res chain seq x y z
N MET A 1 27.75 -6.99 2.77
CA MET A 1 27.10 -5.87 3.47
C MET A 1 25.59 -6.12 3.40
N LYS A 2 24.84 -5.84 4.46
CA LYS A 2 23.37 -5.94 4.49
C LYS A 2 22.79 -4.53 4.56
N ILE A 3 21.81 -4.24 3.70
CA ILE A 3 21.15 -2.94 3.65
C ILE A 3 19.80 -3.07 4.36
N ILE A 4 19.50 -2.17 5.28
CA ILE A 4 18.24 -2.17 6.02
C ILE A 4 17.53 -0.84 5.78
N GLY A 5 16.27 -0.92 5.33
CA GLY A 5 15.38 0.22 5.19
C GLY A 5 14.43 0.33 6.37
N ILE A 6 14.14 1.56 6.79
CA ILE A 6 13.15 1.86 7.82
C ILE A 6 12.13 2.83 7.21
N GLY A 7 10.86 2.50 7.24
CA GLY A 7 9.82 3.35 6.65
C GLY A 7 8.41 2.87 6.95
N ASN A 8 7.45 3.60 6.40
CA ASN A 8 6.04 3.24 6.51
C ASN A 8 5.74 2.01 5.67
N ALA A 9 5.11 1.02 6.29
CA ALA A 9 4.54 -0.13 5.62
C ALA A 9 3.13 0.24 5.13
N ILE A 10 2.93 0.26 3.82
CA ILE A 10 1.67 0.67 3.19
C ILE A 10 1.27 -0.42 2.20
N VAL A 11 -0.01 -0.81 2.24
CA VAL A 11 -0.59 -1.68 1.22
C VAL A 11 -1.31 -0.82 0.18
N ASP A 12 -0.90 -0.92 -1.06
CA ASP A 12 -1.56 -0.27 -2.18
C ASP A 12 -2.76 -1.14 -2.62
N VAL A 13 -3.95 -0.56 -2.56
CA VAL A 13 -5.22 -1.18 -3.00
C VAL A 13 -5.62 -0.55 -4.33
N ILE A 14 -5.52 -1.32 -5.41
CA ILE A 14 -5.71 -0.82 -6.77
C ILE A 14 -7.13 -1.12 -7.24
N CYS A 15 -7.82 -0.07 -7.67
CA CYS A 15 -9.18 -0.14 -8.23
C CYS A 15 -9.28 0.64 -9.53
N LYS A 16 -10.05 0.12 -10.51
CA LYS A 16 -10.41 0.85 -11.72
C LYS A 16 -11.70 1.63 -11.50
N VAL A 17 -11.71 2.88 -11.91
CA VAL A 17 -12.87 3.78 -11.79
C VAL A 17 -13.06 4.60 -13.06
N ASN A 18 -14.25 5.18 -13.23
CA ASN A 18 -14.48 6.22 -14.23
C ASN A 18 -14.29 7.62 -13.61
N ASP A 19 -14.25 8.64 -14.45
CA ASP A 19 -14.11 10.03 -14.01
C ASP A 19 -15.27 10.51 -13.12
N ASP A 20 -16.48 9.99 -13.37
CA ASP A 20 -17.66 10.32 -12.55
C ASP A 20 -17.51 9.86 -11.11
N PHE A 21 -16.84 8.74 -10.87
CA PHE A 21 -16.56 8.28 -9.51
C PHE A 21 -15.74 9.31 -8.74
N LEU A 22 -14.70 9.87 -9.37
CA LEU A 22 -13.87 10.88 -8.74
C LEU A 22 -14.67 12.14 -8.42
N THR A 23 -15.46 12.63 -9.38
CA THR A 23 -16.29 13.83 -9.22
C THR A 23 -17.33 13.65 -8.11
N ASN A 24 -18.05 12.52 -8.11
CA ASN A 24 -19.08 12.22 -7.11
C ASN A 24 -18.53 12.09 -5.69
N ASN A 25 -17.27 11.68 -5.55
CA ASN A 25 -16.59 11.56 -4.26
C ASN A 25 -15.69 12.77 -3.93
N LYS A 26 -15.77 13.86 -4.70
CA LYS A 26 -14.99 15.10 -4.49
C LYS A 26 -13.47 14.84 -4.44
N LEU A 27 -13.00 13.96 -5.33
CA LEU A 27 -11.60 13.65 -5.51
C LEU A 27 -11.07 14.40 -6.74
N THR A 28 -9.95 15.06 -6.58
CA THR A 28 -9.28 15.73 -7.70
C THR A 28 -8.38 14.72 -8.41
N LYS A 29 -8.62 14.51 -9.71
CA LYS A 29 -7.85 13.58 -10.54
C LYS A 29 -6.35 13.89 -10.49
N SER A 30 -5.54 12.84 -10.52
CA SER A 30 -4.07 12.91 -10.52
C SER A 30 -3.45 13.56 -9.27
N THR A 31 -4.21 13.59 -8.16
CA THR A 31 -3.70 14.08 -6.88
C THR A 31 -3.76 13.01 -5.80
N MET A 32 -3.18 13.33 -4.64
CA MET A 32 -3.29 12.54 -3.43
C MET A 32 -4.07 13.33 -2.38
N LYS A 33 -5.09 12.69 -1.80
CA LYS A 33 -5.89 13.23 -0.70
C LYS A 33 -5.77 12.32 0.52
N LEU A 34 -5.35 12.87 1.64
CA LEU A 34 -5.39 12.13 2.90
C LEU A 34 -6.85 11.99 3.36
N VAL A 35 -7.24 10.77 3.66
CA VAL A 35 -8.57 10.41 4.13
C VAL A 35 -8.46 9.68 5.47
N ASP A 36 -9.50 9.75 6.28
CA ASP A 36 -9.58 8.95 7.49
C ASP A 36 -10.10 7.53 7.21
N GLU A 37 -10.08 6.66 8.21
CA GLU A 37 -10.51 5.26 8.08
C GLU A 37 -11.99 5.16 7.63
N SER A 38 -12.86 6.04 8.09
CA SER A 38 -14.29 6.05 7.75
C SER A 38 -14.50 6.42 6.28
N GLU A 39 -13.82 7.46 5.81
CA GLU A 39 -13.88 7.89 4.41
C GLU A 39 -13.26 6.82 3.49
N PHE A 40 -12.15 6.21 3.88
CA PHE A 40 -11.54 5.09 3.17
C PHE A 40 -12.51 3.92 3.01
N LYS A 41 -13.13 3.46 4.10
CA LYS A 41 -14.11 2.36 4.07
C LYS A 41 -15.31 2.68 3.19
N LYS A 42 -15.79 3.93 3.24
CA LYS A 42 -16.89 4.39 2.38
C LYS A 42 -16.53 4.34 0.91
N LEU A 43 -15.37 4.82 0.53
CA LEU A 43 -14.88 4.76 -0.85
C LEU A 43 -14.75 3.30 -1.31
N LEU A 44 -14.11 2.48 -0.50
CA LEU A 44 -13.84 1.08 -0.83
C LEU A 44 -15.12 0.24 -0.95
N SER A 45 -16.16 0.54 -0.18
CA SER A 45 -17.42 -0.23 -0.19
C SER A 45 -18.14 -0.25 -1.55
N SER A 46 -17.88 0.72 -2.40
CA SER A 46 -18.46 0.84 -3.76
C SER A 46 -17.50 0.43 -4.87
N LEU A 47 -16.33 -0.11 -4.52
CA LEU A 47 -15.28 -0.44 -5.47
C LEU A 47 -14.98 -1.94 -5.50
N LYS A 48 -14.58 -2.41 -6.67
CA LYS A 48 -13.98 -3.73 -6.84
C LYS A 48 -12.46 -3.60 -6.76
N ILE A 49 -11.86 -4.31 -5.83
CA ILE A 49 -10.40 -4.40 -5.72
C ILE A 49 -9.90 -5.26 -6.88
N GLU A 50 -9.02 -4.70 -7.71
CA GLU A 50 -8.33 -5.43 -8.78
C GLU A 50 -7.08 -6.13 -8.23
N GLU A 51 -6.31 -5.44 -7.43
CA GLU A 51 -5.04 -5.94 -6.88
C GLU A 51 -4.69 -5.28 -5.54
N THR A 52 -3.93 -5.99 -4.72
CA THR A 52 -3.28 -5.45 -3.52
C THR A 52 -1.78 -5.71 -3.60
N VAL A 53 -0.97 -4.67 -3.40
CA VAL A 53 0.49 -4.74 -3.53
C VAL A 53 1.15 -4.14 -2.29
N SER A 54 2.22 -4.77 -1.81
CA SER A 54 3.06 -4.17 -0.77
C SER A 54 3.75 -2.93 -1.34
N GLY A 55 3.53 -1.78 -0.72
CA GLY A 55 4.03 -0.48 -1.14
C GLY A 55 4.81 0.24 -0.05
N GLY A 56 4.98 1.54 -0.24
CA GLY A 56 5.80 2.41 0.57
C GLY A 56 7.17 2.69 -0.08
N SER A 57 7.57 3.96 -0.13
CA SER A 57 8.76 4.40 -0.89
C SER A 57 10.05 3.69 -0.48
N VAL A 58 10.29 3.53 0.82
CA VAL A 58 11.46 2.81 1.34
C VAL A 58 11.36 1.32 1.04
N ALA A 59 10.20 0.70 1.25
CA ALA A 59 9.99 -0.72 0.95
C ALA A 59 10.23 -1.02 -0.53
N ASN A 60 9.70 -0.19 -1.45
CA ASN A 60 9.93 -0.33 -2.88
C ASN A 60 11.43 -0.21 -3.25
N THR A 61 12.15 0.70 -2.61
CA THR A 61 13.61 0.81 -2.77
C THR A 61 14.33 -0.46 -2.32
N ILE A 62 13.95 -1.00 -1.17
CA ILE A 62 14.52 -2.24 -0.61
C ILE A 62 14.21 -3.44 -1.52
N VAL A 63 12.99 -3.53 -2.05
CA VAL A 63 12.62 -4.57 -3.04
C VAL A 63 13.48 -4.44 -4.31
N GLY A 64 13.64 -3.24 -4.83
CA GLY A 64 14.53 -3.01 -6.00
C GLY A 64 15.98 -3.46 -5.74
N LEU A 65 16.50 -3.19 -4.54
CA LEU A 65 17.84 -3.66 -4.14
C LEU A 65 17.90 -5.19 -4.00
N ALA A 66 16.82 -5.84 -3.52
CA ALA A 66 16.73 -7.29 -3.46
C ALA A 66 16.76 -7.93 -4.86
N GLN A 67 16.04 -7.33 -5.82
CA GLN A 67 16.02 -7.77 -7.22
C GLN A 67 17.40 -7.61 -7.90
N LEU A 68 18.23 -6.69 -7.39
CA LEU A 68 19.64 -6.55 -7.76
C LEU A 68 20.57 -7.46 -6.94
N GLU A 69 20.02 -8.54 -6.36
CA GLU A 69 20.75 -9.58 -5.60
C GLU A 69 21.47 -9.09 -4.34
N ASN A 70 21.09 -7.94 -3.80
CA ASN A 70 21.64 -7.49 -2.52
C ASN A 70 20.96 -8.19 -1.33
N LYS A 71 21.69 -8.35 -0.23
CA LYS A 71 21.12 -8.76 1.06
C LYS A 71 20.46 -7.58 1.73
N VAL A 72 19.16 -7.65 1.86
CA VAL A 72 18.34 -6.51 2.32
C VAL A 72 17.38 -6.90 3.43
N GLY A 73 16.93 -5.90 4.17
CA GLY A 73 15.88 -6.03 5.16
C GLY A 73 15.07 -4.76 5.30
N PHE A 74 13.86 -4.91 5.85
CA PHE A 74 12.94 -3.79 6.05
C PHE A 74 12.36 -3.80 7.45
N ILE A 75 12.28 -2.62 8.05
CA ILE A 75 11.60 -2.35 9.31
C ILE A 75 10.45 -1.40 9.03
N GLY A 76 9.22 -1.88 9.24
CA GLY A 76 8.00 -1.09 9.09
C GLY A 76 6.87 -1.75 9.85
N LYS A 77 5.99 -0.95 10.44
CA LYS A 77 4.93 -1.41 11.32
C LYS A 77 3.67 -1.75 10.51
N VAL A 78 3.13 -2.94 10.69
CA VAL A 78 1.79 -3.35 10.25
C VAL A 78 0.99 -3.89 11.42
N SER A 79 -0.34 -3.88 11.31
CA SER A 79 -1.23 -4.54 12.27
C SER A 79 -1.30 -6.04 12.00
N ASP A 80 -1.76 -6.80 12.97
CA ASP A 80 -2.14 -8.21 12.80
C ASP A 80 -3.54 -8.30 12.18
N ASP A 81 -3.62 -7.93 10.91
CA ASP A 81 -4.79 -7.97 10.06
C ASP A 81 -4.46 -8.59 8.69
N ASP A 82 -5.47 -8.82 7.85
CA ASP A 82 -5.30 -9.45 6.53
C ASP A 82 -4.30 -8.70 5.64
N LEU A 83 -4.32 -7.37 5.66
CA LEU A 83 -3.42 -6.55 4.84
C LEU A 83 -1.99 -6.59 5.39
N GLY A 84 -1.82 -6.62 6.71
CA GLY A 84 -0.51 -6.81 7.35
C GLY A 84 0.10 -8.16 7.00
N GLY A 85 -0.71 -9.23 6.95
CA GLY A 85 -0.29 -10.55 6.48
C GLY A 85 0.17 -10.53 5.01
N LYS A 86 -0.62 -9.94 4.13
CA LYS A 86 -0.28 -9.79 2.70
C LYS A 86 1.00 -8.96 2.49
N TYR A 87 1.19 -7.90 3.30
CA TYR A 87 2.39 -7.08 3.25
C TYR A 87 3.65 -7.90 3.55
N GLU A 88 3.62 -8.64 4.64
CA GLU A 88 4.74 -9.49 5.08
C GLU A 88 5.06 -10.58 4.04
N GLU A 89 4.02 -11.25 3.51
CA GLU A 89 4.17 -12.25 2.45
C GLU A 89 4.75 -11.66 1.16
N GLY A 90 4.31 -10.46 0.78
CA GLY A 90 4.81 -9.73 -0.38
C GLY A 90 6.31 -9.47 -0.28
N LEU A 91 6.79 -8.94 0.85
CA LEU A 91 8.22 -8.72 1.09
C LEU A 91 9.02 -10.02 1.08
N LYS A 92 8.46 -11.08 1.68
CA LYS A 92 9.11 -12.41 1.72
C LYS A 92 9.29 -13.01 0.32
N LYS A 93 8.30 -12.87 -0.57
CA LYS A 93 8.42 -13.28 -1.98
C LYS A 93 9.58 -12.59 -2.70
N GLU A 94 9.79 -11.31 -2.41
CA GLU A 94 10.89 -10.51 -2.96
C GLU A 94 12.23 -10.73 -2.24
N LYS A 95 12.32 -11.74 -1.36
CA LYS A 95 13.53 -12.07 -0.56
C LYS A 95 14.00 -10.91 0.34
N VAL A 96 13.10 -10.08 0.77
CA VAL A 96 13.34 -9.04 1.78
C VAL A 96 13.11 -9.61 3.16
N GLU A 97 14.10 -9.50 4.05
CA GLU A 97 13.95 -9.88 5.45
C GLU A 97 13.13 -8.82 6.20
N TYR A 98 12.04 -9.22 6.83
CA TYR A 98 11.15 -8.32 7.54
C TYR A 98 11.36 -8.41 9.06
N PHE A 99 11.64 -7.28 9.71
CA PHE A 99 12.08 -7.21 11.11
C PHE A 99 11.02 -6.66 12.07
N TYR A 100 9.76 -6.84 11.78
CA TYR A 100 8.69 -6.44 12.68
C TYR A 100 7.78 -7.62 12.98
N SER A 101 7.52 -7.86 14.28
CA SER A 101 6.54 -8.87 14.71
C SER A 101 5.18 -8.21 14.82
N LYS A 102 4.23 -8.67 14.00
CA LYS A 102 2.86 -8.16 13.99
C LYS A 102 2.21 -8.25 15.36
N LYS A 103 1.47 -7.22 15.71
CA LYS A 103 0.64 -7.14 16.92
C LYS A 103 -0.74 -6.63 16.53
N LYS A 104 -1.75 -6.98 17.33
CA LYS A 104 -3.06 -6.34 17.21
C LYS A 104 -2.93 -4.89 17.66
N GLU A 105 -3.06 -3.98 16.71
CA GLU A 105 -2.95 -2.54 16.93
C GLU A 105 -4.33 -1.90 16.98
N THR A 106 -4.40 -0.68 17.53
CA THR A 106 -5.65 0.11 17.55
C THR A 106 -6.04 0.61 16.16
N LEU A 107 -5.05 0.84 15.29
CA LEU A 107 -5.25 1.24 13.91
C LEU A 107 -4.93 0.08 12.98
N PRO A 108 -5.63 -0.05 11.84
CA PRO A 108 -5.35 -1.04 10.83
C PRO A 108 -3.99 -0.79 10.15
N THR A 109 -3.53 -1.77 9.38
CA THR A 109 -2.37 -1.62 8.51
C THR A 109 -2.57 -0.44 7.56
N GLY A 110 -1.54 0.40 7.39
CA GLY A 110 -1.57 1.56 6.51
C GLY A 110 -1.89 1.16 5.07
N THR A 111 -2.82 1.88 4.45
CA THR A 111 -3.31 1.62 3.10
C THR A 111 -3.28 2.87 2.25
N CYS A 112 -3.08 2.67 0.95
CA CYS A 112 -3.27 3.68 -0.07
C CYS A 112 -4.25 3.14 -1.11
N LEU A 113 -5.38 3.82 -1.30
CA LEU A 113 -6.32 3.50 -2.35
C LEU A 113 -5.86 4.18 -3.64
N ILE A 114 -5.55 3.39 -4.66
CA ILE A 114 -5.10 3.85 -5.97
C ILE A 114 -6.24 3.66 -6.97
N LEU A 115 -6.83 4.77 -7.38
CA LEU A 115 -7.93 4.84 -8.33
C LEU A 115 -7.38 5.12 -9.73
N ILE A 116 -7.55 4.17 -10.65
CA ILE A 116 -7.05 4.27 -12.02
C ILE A 116 -8.22 4.57 -12.95
N THR A 117 -8.17 5.73 -13.61
CA THR A 117 -9.13 6.14 -14.63
C THR A 117 -8.76 5.59 -16.01
N PRO A 118 -9.69 5.58 -17.03
CA PRO A 118 -9.46 4.97 -18.34
C PRO A 118 -8.26 5.54 -19.12
N ASP A 119 -7.87 6.77 -18.83
CA ASP A 119 -6.68 7.43 -19.38
C ASP A 119 -5.37 7.05 -18.64
N SER A 120 -5.43 6.05 -17.76
CA SER A 120 -4.30 5.56 -16.95
C SER A 120 -3.78 6.54 -15.89
N GLU A 121 -4.51 7.61 -15.61
CA GLU A 121 -4.20 8.50 -14.50
C GLU A 121 -4.50 7.85 -13.14
N ARG A 122 -3.69 8.18 -12.13
CA ARG A 122 -3.82 7.67 -10.76
C ARG A 122 -4.26 8.78 -9.84
N THR A 123 -5.33 8.52 -9.09
CA THR A 123 -5.77 9.36 -7.98
C THR A 123 -5.66 8.54 -6.70
N MET A 124 -5.00 9.08 -5.68
CA MET A 124 -4.65 8.33 -4.46
C MET A 124 -5.38 8.88 -3.23
N CYS A 125 -5.75 7.97 -2.33
CA CYS A 125 -6.36 8.29 -1.03
C CYS A 125 -5.72 7.48 0.09
#